data_9678247fbc3350bd078a37956ffb89c0
#
_entry.id   9678247fbc3350bd078a37956ffb89c0
#
_cell.length_a   1.000
_cell.length_b   1.000
_cell.length_c   1.000
_cell.angle_alpha   90.00
_cell.angle_beta   90.00
_cell.angle_gamma   90.00
#
_symmetry.space_group_name_H-M   'P 1'
#
loop_
_entity.id
_entity.type
_entity.pdbx_description
1 polymer ?
#
loop_
_entity_poly.entity_id
_entity_poly.type
_entity_poly.pdbx_seq_one_letter_code
_entity_poly.pdbx_strand_id
1 'polypeptide(L)'
;VNLNYHLCEGTVNIDRKNNMLTTVYDGPSNVKLQCFAEKKVSMKEKEGWRSTAYRVRVPRTTVSFDIDKKDSNAVRYITILYPSENAASFPVFKAKFLNKAFDENGVKIEISVGGKKRQLEYKL
;
A
#
# COMPACT_ATOMS: atom_id res chain seq x y z
N VAL A 1 -3.93 5.56 13.41
CA VAL A 1 -2.91 4.58 12.98
C VAL A 1 -2.47 4.93 11.57
N ASN A 2 -1.17 4.95 11.33
CA ASN A 2 -0.58 5.38 10.07
C ASN A 2 0.36 4.31 9.52
N LEU A 3 0.20 3.98 8.24
CA LEU A 3 1.19 3.25 7.45
C LEU A 3 1.85 4.22 6.50
N ASN A 4 3.16 4.41 6.63
CA ASN A 4 3.91 5.32 5.77
C ASN A 4 4.78 4.55 4.78
N TYR A 5 4.70 4.95 3.51
CA TYR A 5 5.52 4.41 2.43
C TYR A 5 6.36 5.53 1.82
N HIS A 6 7.65 5.36 1.87
CA HIS A 6 8.62 6.27 1.30
C HIS A 6 9.02 5.75 -0.08
N LEU A 7 8.69 6.51 -1.10
CA LEU A 7 8.98 6.15 -2.49
C LEU A 7 10.33 6.69 -2.94
N CYS A 8 10.84 6.21 -4.05
CA CYS A 8 11.98 6.82 -4.71
C CYS A 8 11.60 8.18 -5.31
N GLU A 9 12.61 8.93 -5.72
CA GLU A 9 12.43 10.16 -6.48
C GLU A 9 11.67 9.89 -7.77
N GLY A 10 10.85 10.83 -8.19
CA GLY A 10 10.10 10.76 -9.44
C GLY A 10 8.61 10.96 -9.26
N THR A 11 7.88 10.86 -10.36
CA THR A 11 6.45 11.11 -10.39
C THR A 11 5.65 9.94 -9.83
N VAL A 12 4.62 10.26 -9.08
CA VAL A 12 3.68 9.29 -8.49
C VAL A 12 2.25 9.73 -8.80
N ASN A 13 1.47 8.84 -9.36
CA ASN A 13 0.03 9.04 -9.53
C ASN A 13 -0.72 8.49 -8.33
N ILE A 14 -1.56 9.32 -7.72
CA ILE A 14 -2.29 9.00 -6.49
C ILE A 14 -3.79 8.97 -6.76
N ASP A 15 -4.41 7.83 -6.47
CA ASP A 15 -5.86 7.64 -6.47
C ASP A 15 -6.34 7.50 -5.02
N ARG A 16 -6.78 8.60 -4.43
CA ARG A 16 -7.27 8.66 -3.06
C ARG A 16 -8.59 7.92 -2.85
N LYS A 17 -9.39 7.78 -3.91
CA LYS A 17 -10.67 7.07 -3.84
C LYS A 17 -10.48 5.58 -3.61
N ASN A 18 -9.47 5.00 -4.24
CA ASN A 18 -9.17 3.58 -4.17
C ASN A 18 -7.98 3.26 -3.24
N ASN A 19 -7.46 4.25 -2.51
CA ASN A 19 -6.27 4.11 -1.65
C ASN A 19 -5.09 3.45 -2.38
N MET A 20 -4.78 3.98 -3.55
CA MET A 20 -3.86 3.39 -4.49
C MET A 20 -2.89 4.45 -5.02
N LEU A 21 -1.67 4.03 -5.31
CA LEU A 21 -0.70 4.80 -6.06
C LEU A 21 0.00 3.94 -7.11
N THR A 22 0.48 4.61 -8.15
CA THR A 22 1.39 4.02 -9.13
C THR A 22 2.56 4.96 -9.37
N THR A 23 3.76 4.43 -9.42
CA THR A 23 4.93 5.22 -9.79
C THR A 23 5.00 5.36 -11.32
N VAL A 24 5.55 6.50 -11.76
CA VAL A 24 5.83 6.79 -13.17
C VAL A 24 7.28 7.24 -13.24
N TYR A 25 8.18 6.28 -13.09
CA TYR A 25 9.61 6.53 -13.12
C TYR A 25 10.16 6.39 -14.54
N ASP A 26 11.23 7.13 -14.82
CA ASP A 26 12.03 6.94 -16.02
C ASP A 26 12.73 5.59 -15.93
N GLY A 27 12.28 4.64 -16.70
CA GLY A 27 12.81 3.28 -16.69
C GLY A 27 11.71 2.23 -16.78
N PRO A 28 12.08 0.96 -16.97
CA PRO A 28 11.11 -0.09 -17.19
C PRO A 28 10.32 -0.45 -15.92
N SER A 29 10.91 -0.23 -14.74
CA SER A 29 10.32 -0.75 -13.50
C SER A 29 9.51 0.30 -12.75
N ASN A 30 8.25 0.00 -12.56
CA ASN A 30 7.32 0.80 -11.77
C ASN A 30 6.59 -0.07 -10.75
N VAL A 31 5.94 0.58 -9.77
CA VAL A 31 5.24 -0.10 -8.68
C VAL A 31 3.83 0.41 -8.57
N LYS A 32 2.88 -0.50 -8.44
CA LYS A 32 1.54 -0.22 -7.94
C LYS A 32 1.47 -0.63 -6.47
N LEU A 33 0.96 0.26 -5.64
CA LEU A 33 0.70 0.02 -4.23
C LEU A 33 -0.75 0.35 -3.92
N GLN A 34 -1.45 -0.55 -3.26
CA GLN A 34 -2.84 -0.34 -2.85
C GLN A 34 -3.07 -0.89 -1.44
N CYS A 35 -3.75 -0.08 -0.62
CA CYS A 35 -4.09 -0.41 0.75
C CYS A 35 -5.58 -0.75 0.88
N PHE A 36 -5.85 -1.87 1.53
CA PHE A 36 -7.18 -2.32 1.91
C PHE A 36 -7.26 -2.41 3.43
N ALA A 37 -8.38 -2.01 4.01
CA ALA A 37 -8.61 -2.15 5.43
C ALA A 37 -10.10 -2.35 5.71
N GLU A 38 -10.41 -2.88 6.90
CA GLU A 38 -11.79 -3.05 7.34
C GLU A 38 -12.46 -1.73 7.72
N LYS A 39 -11.67 -0.75 8.13
CA LYS A 39 -12.11 0.61 8.46
C LYS A 39 -11.76 1.57 7.32
N LYS A 40 -12.43 2.72 7.30
CA LYS A 40 -12.16 3.76 6.32
C LYS A 40 -10.71 4.22 6.40
N VAL A 41 -10.01 4.15 5.28
CA VAL A 41 -8.65 4.66 5.09
C VAL A 41 -8.71 6.03 4.46
N SER A 42 -7.90 6.96 4.92
CA SER A 42 -7.59 8.19 4.23
C SER A 42 -6.13 8.20 3.77
N MET A 43 -5.94 8.51 2.51
CA MET A 43 -4.61 8.55 1.90
C MET A 43 -4.11 9.99 1.85
N LYS A 44 -2.92 10.24 2.37
CA LYS A 44 -2.27 11.55 2.40
C LYS A 44 -0.90 11.47 1.75
N GLU A 45 -0.61 12.48 0.97
CA GLU A 45 0.72 12.72 0.43
C GLU A 45 1.47 13.67 1.36
N LYS A 46 2.74 13.38 1.60
CA LYS A 46 3.63 14.18 2.43
C LYS A 46 4.95 14.38 1.71
N GLU A 47 5.57 15.50 1.92
CA GLU A 47 6.96 15.68 1.52
C GLU A 47 7.87 14.77 2.33
N GLY A 48 8.80 14.15 1.65
CA GLY A 48 9.88 13.39 2.24
C GLY A 48 11.21 13.77 1.61
N TRP A 49 12.30 13.41 2.27
CA TRP A 49 13.66 13.67 1.81
C TRP A 49 14.50 12.42 1.90
N ARG A 50 15.40 12.28 0.98
CA ARG A 50 16.43 11.26 0.97
C ARG A 50 17.81 11.90 0.88
N SER A 51 18.76 11.40 1.64
CA SER A 51 20.16 11.77 1.50
C SER A 51 20.90 10.60 0.88
N THR A 52 21.49 10.83 -0.28
CA THR A 52 22.30 9.84 -1.02
C THR A 52 23.78 10.00 -0.75
N ALA A 53 24.18 11.17 -0.24
CA ALA A 53 25.55 11.51 0.12
C ALA A 53 25.55 12.59 1.19
N TYR A 54 26.71 12.83 1.80
CA TYR A 54 26.89 13.89 2.80
C TYR A 54 26.46 15.25 2.24
N ARG A 55 25.60 15.97 2.96
CA ARG A 55 25.02 17.27 2.57
C ARG A 55 24.14 17.28 1.31
N VAL A 56 23.77 16.13 0.76
CA VAL A 56 22.85 16.04 -0.37
C VAL A 56 21.45 15.66 0.15
N ARG A 57 20.44 16.46 -0.18
CA ARG A 57 19.02 16.17 0.08
C ARG A 57 18.25 16.16 -1.23
N VAL A 58 17.53 15.10 -1.48
CA VAL A 58 16.70 14.96 -2.66
C VAL A 58 15.25 14.74 -2.22
N PRO A 59 14.29 15.50 -2.76
CA PRO A 59 12.88 15.33 -2.41
C PRO A 59 12.37 13.99 -2.91
N ARG A 60 11.47 13.37 -2.14
CA ARG A 60 10.75 12.17 -2.54
C ARG A 60 9.33 12.20 -2.02
N THR A 61 8.43 11.53 -2.70
CA THR A 61 7.06 11.39 -2.25
C THR A 61 6.97 10.38 -1.11
N THR A 62 6.28 10.77 -0.05
CA THR A 62 5.86 9.89 1.04
C THR A 62 4.35 9.82 1.04
N VAL A 63 3.80 8.62 1.11
CA VAL A 63 2.35 8.39 1.20
C VAL A 63 2.02 7.75 2.53
N SER A 64 1.02 8.29 3.21
CA SER A 64 0.47 7.77 4.45
C SER A 64 -0.95 7.24 4.22
N PHE A 65 -1.20 6.03 4.67
CA PHE A 65 -2.55 5.49 4.83
C PHE A 65 -2.94 5.61 6.30
N ASP A 66 -3.91 6.46 6.56
CA ASP A 66 -4.32 6.81 7.92
C ASP A 66 -5.69 6.23 8.22
N ILE A 67 -5.83 5.63 9.40
CA ILE A 67 -7.12 5.20 9.96
C ILE A 67 -7.33 5.87 11.30
N ASP A 68 -8.47 6.54 11.43
CA ASP A 68 -8.94 7.05 12.72
C ASP A 68 -9.35 5.90 13.62
N LYS A 69 -8.61 5.73 14.70
CA LYS A 69 -8.87 4.72 15.70
C LYS A 69 -9.59 5.37 16.88
N LYS A 70 -10.90 5.14 16.99
CA LYS A 70 -11.75 5.68 18.05
C LYS A 70 -11.94 4.73 19.25
N ASP A 71 -11.48 3.52 19.11
CA ASP A 71 -11.64 2.45 20.09
C ASP A 71 -10.32 1.70 20.34
N SER A 72 -10.32 0.77 21.29
CA SER A 72 -9.16 -0.08 21.59
C SER A 72 -9.00 -1.27 20.65
N ASN A 73 -9.93 -1.49 19.71
CA ASN A 73 -9.89 -2.64 18.83
C ASN A 73 -8.70 -2.59 17.87
N ALA A 74 -8.16 -3.75 17.54
CA ALA A 74 -7.10 -3.86 16.56
C ALA A 74 -7.56 -3.35 15.18
N VAL A 75 -6.63 -2.75 14.45
CA VAL A 75 -6.85 -2.29 13.07
C VAL A 75 -6.03 -3.17 12.16
N ARG A 76 -6.68 -3.73 11.14
CA ARG A 76 -6.06 -4.62 10.17
C ARG A 76 -5.96 -3.96 8.81
N TYR A 77 -4.79 -4.09 8.18
CA TYR A 77 -4.49 -3.62 6.84
C TYR A 77 -4.02 -4.78 5.97
N ILE A 78 -4.32 -4.70 4.69
CA ILE A 78 -3.67 -5.48 3.65
C ILE A 78 -3.09 -4.48 2.66
N THR A 79 -1.78 -4.49 2.48
CA THR A 79 -1.13 -3.67 1.44
C THR A 79 -0.53 -4.58 0.40
N ILE A 80 -0.89 -4.35 -0.86
CA ILE A 80 -0.34 -5.06 -2.00
C ILE A 80 0.64 -4.13 -2.70
N LEU A 81 1.90 -4.56 -2.79
CA LEU A 81 2.93 -3.94 -3.62
C LEU A 81 3.16 -4.83 -4.84
N TYR A 82 3.02 -4.26 -6.01
CA TYR A 82 3.17 -4.99 -7.26
C TYR A 82 4.17 -4.28 -8.17
N PRO A 83 5.41 -4.76 -8.25
CA PRO A 83 6.37 -4.28 -9.22
C PRO A 83 6.00 -4.77 -10.63
N SER A 84 6.19 -3.93 -11.62
CA SER A 84 5.95 -4.27 -13.03
C SER A 84 6.97 -3.58 -13.92
N GLU A 85 7.48 -4.30 -14.89
CA GLU A 85 8.31 -3.74 -15.96
C GLU A 85 7.46 -3.05 -17.04
N ASN A 86 6.14 -3.26 -17.02
CA ASN A 86 5.21 -2.60 -17.92
C ASN A 86 4.27 -1.67 -17.14
N ALA A 87 4.64 -0.41 -17.01
CA ALA A 87 3.85 0.60 -16.31
C ALA A 87 2.51 0.95 -16.98
N ALA A 88 2.31 0.56 -18.23
CA ALA A 88 1.10 0.93 -18.99
C ALA A 88 -0.14 0.15 -18.54
N SER A 89 0.01 -0.99 -17.87
CA SER A 89 -1.12 -1.80 -17.44
C SER A 89 -0.86 -2.54 -16.14
N PHE A 90 -1.16 -1.90 -15.02
CA PHE A 90 -1.20 -2.61 -13.74
C PHE A 90 -2.51 -3.40 -13.60
N PRO A 91 -2.46 -4.63 -13.06
CA PRO A 91 -3.66 -5.41 -12.80
C PRO A 91 -4.54 -4.77 -11.73
N VAL A 92 -5.84 -5.09 -11.75
CA VAL A 92 -6.78 -4.70 -10.71
C VAL A 92 -6.57 -5.58 -9.49
N PHE A 93 -6.53 -4.97 -8.30
CA PHE A 93 -6.42 -5.67 -7.03
C PHE A 93 -7.73 -5.67 -6.27
N LYS A 94 -7.99 -6.77 -5.58
CA LYS A 94 -8.98 -6.87 -4.51
C LYS A 94 -8.37 -7.64 -3.35
N ALA A 95 -8.70 -7.27 -2.14
CA ALA A 95 -8.25 -7.97 -0.95
C ALA A 95 -9.30 -7.87 0.16
N LYS A 96 -9.46 -8.93 0.93
CA LYS A 96 -10.34 -8.97 2.10
C LYS A 96 -9.82 -9.94 3.14
N PHE A 97 -10.18 -9.69 4.39
CA PHE A 97 -9.99 -10.64 5.48
C PHE A 97 -11.10 -11.69 5.44
N LEU A 98 -10.74 -12.94 5.65
CA LEU A 98 -11.69 -14.06 5.72
C LEU A 98 -12.08 -14.40 7.15
N ASN A 99 -11.22 -14.12 8.13
CA ASN A 99 -11.56 -14.23 9.54
C ASN A 99 -12.17 -12.91 10.06
N LYS A 100 -13.22 -13.01 10.88
CA LYS A 100 -14.05 -11.87 11.30
C LYS A 100 -13.40 -10.95 12.34
N ALA A 101 -12.40 -11.42 13.06
CA ALA A 101 -11.72 -10.65 14.10
C ALA A 101 -10.21 -10.93 14.06
N PHE A 102 -9.45 -10.07 14.72
CA PHE A 102 -8.05 -10.38 15.02
C PHE A 102 -8.06 -11.60 15.97
N ASP A 103 -7.49 -12.67 15.48
CA ASP A 103 -7.42 -13.95 16.17
C ASP A 103 -5.95 -14.25 16.44
N GLU A 104 -5.61 -14.63 17.67
CA GLU A 104 -4.27 -15.05 18.06
C GLU A 104 -3.80 -16.30 17.30
N ASN A 105 -4.74 -17.05 16.71
CA ASN A 105 -4.43 -18.24 15.91
C ASN A 105 -3.96 -17.91 14.48
N GLY A 106 -4.00 -16.66 14.07
CA GLY A 106 -3.46 -16.24 12.78
C GLY A 106 -4.37 -15.36 11.93
N VAL A 107 -3.99 -15.18 10.69
CA VAL A 107 -4.68 -14.35 9.71
C VAL A 107 -4.98 -15.15 8.48
N LYS A 108 -6.21 -15.03 7.98
CA LYS A 108 -6.65 -15.61 6.71
C LYS A 108 -7.18 -14.51 5.80
N ILE A 109 -6.58 -14.38 4.62
CA ILE A 109 -6.94 -13.35 3.65
C ILE A 109 -7.20 -13.96 2.27
N GLU A 110 -8.03 -13.31 1.50
CA GLU A 110 -8.21 -13.56 0.07
C GLU A 110 -7.70 -12.35 -0.70
N ILE A 111 -6.84 -12.58 -1.66
CA ILE A 111 -6.35 -11.57 -2.59
C ILE A 111 -6.72 -11.95 -4.02
N SER A 112 -7.01 -10.95 -4.84
CA SER A 112 -7.22 -11.10 -6.28
C SER A 112 -6.35 -10.11 -7.03
N VAL A 113 -5.57 -10.63 -7.97
CA VAL A 113 -4.70 -9.83 -8.85
C VAL A 113 -5.05 -10.18 -10.29
N GLY A 114 -5.56 -9.19 -11.04
CA GLY A 114 -5.99 -9.41 -12.42
C GLY A 114 -7.03 -10.51 -12.58
N GLY A 115 -7.96 -10.64 -11.63
CA GLY A 115 -9.01 -11.67 -11.62
C GLY A 115 -8.57 -13.05 -11.08
N LYS A 116 -7.29 -13.27 -10.84
CA LYS A 116 -6.78 -14.51 -10.23
C LYS A 116 -6.86 -14.41 -8.71
N LYS A 117 -7.67 -15.25 -8.10
CA LYS A 117 -7.85 -15.32 -6.64
C LYS A 117 -6.89 -16.28 -5.98
N ARG A 118 -6.37 -15.87 -4.81
CA ARG A 118 -5.57 -16.72 -3.92
C ARG A 118 -5.99 -16.48 -2.47
N GLN A 119 -6.02 -17.56 -1.69
CA GLN A 119 -6.16 -17.48 -0.25
C GLN A 119 -4.80 -17.67 0.40
N LEU A 120 -4.49 -16.81 1.34
CA LEU A 120 -3.27 -16.89 2.14
C LEU A 120 -3.66 -17.03 3.60
N GLU A 121 -3.02 -17.95 4.29
CA GLU A 121 -3.22 -18.20 5.72
C GLU A 121 -1.87 -18.14 6.41
N TYR A 122 -1.80 -17.38 7.49
CA TYR A 122 -0.66 -17.34 8.39
C TYR A 122 -1.13 -17.76 9.78
N LYS A 123 -0.51 -18.79 10.32
CA LYS A 123 -0.74 -19.27 11.70
C LYS A 123 0.42 -18.79 12.57
N LEU A 124 0.08 -18.23 13.71
CA LEU A 124 1.03 -17.83 14.75
C LEU A 124 1.51 -19.03 15.56
#